data_39304954c259e2884d29312fc32c75a3
#
_entry.id   39304954c259e2884d29312fc32c75a3
#
_cell.length_a   1.000
_cell.length_b   1.000
_cell.length_c   1.000
_cell.angle_alpha   90.00
_cell.angle_beta   90.00
_cell.angle_gamma   90.00
#
_symmetry.space_group_name_H-M   'P 1'
#
loop_
_entity.id
_entity.type
_entity.pdbx_description
1 polymer ?
#
loop_
_entity_poly.entity_id
_entity_poly.type
_entity_poly.pdbx_seq_one_letter_code
_entity_poly.pdbx_strand_id
1 'polypeptide(L)'
;MKQFWLVKSEPSAYSWANLVADGKTAWTGVRNYTARNNLRAMRKGDAVFFYHSVVGKEIVGIAKVAREAFPDPTAKEGDWSAVDLAPHKALLKPVTLDDVKRKSKLKEMALLRLSRLSVQPVTSAQFDEILRMAEA
;
A
#
# COMPACT_ATOMS: atom_id res chain seq x y z
N MET A 1 10.12 7.46 14.18
CA MET A 1 9.52 6.10 14.22
C MET A 1 8.99 5.73 12.85
N LYS A 2 9.20 4.48 12.48
CA LYS A 2 8.69 3.97 11.21
C LYS A 2 7.18 3.74 11.31
N GLN A 3 6.47 4.16 10.28
CA GLN A 3 5.03 3.90 10.13
C GLN A 3 4.82 2.86 9.05
N PHE A 4 3.64 2.27 9.02
CA PHE A 4 3.29 1.22 8.09
C PHE A 4 2.01 1.59 7.35
N TRP A 5 1.98 1.26 6.06
CA TRP A 5 0.89 1.64 5.16
C TRP A 5 0.54 0.50 4.22
N LEU A 6 -0.56 0.63 3.52
CA LEU A 6 -0.95 -0.28 2.45
C LEU A 6 -1.51 0.57 1.30
N VAL A 7 -1.06 0.30 0.09
CA VAL A 7 -1.62 0.91 -1.12
C VAL A 7 -2.20 -0.17 -2.00
N LYS A 8 -3.28 0.16 -2.70
CA LYS A 8 -3.98 -0.76 -3.60
C LYS A 8 -3.72 -0.36 -5.04
N SER A 9 -3.47 -1.36 -5.89
CA SER A 9 -3.32 -1.16 -7.33
C SER A 9 -3.91 -2.34 -8.07
N GLU A 10 -4.62 -2.07 -9.16
CA GLU A 10 -5.07 -3.14 -10.05
C GLU A 10 -3.87 -3.65 -10.84
N PRO A 11 -3.61 -4.98 -10.86
CA PRO A 11 -2.44 -5.49 -11.57
C PRO A 11 -2.43 -5.17 -13.06
N SER A 12 -3.60 -5.02 -13.68
CA SER A 12 -3.68 -4.66 -15.10
C SER A 12 -3.27 -3.21 -15.35
N ALA A 13 -3.39 -2.34 -14.35
CA ALA A 13 -2.96 -0.95 -14.45
C ALA A 13 -1.52 -0.77 -14.01
N TYR A 14 -1.17 -1.31 -12.85
CA TYR A 14 0.20 -1.23 -12.33
C TYR A 14 0.42 -2.34 -11.31
N SER A 15 1.23 -3.33 -11.67
CA SER A 15 1.48 -4.50 -10.84
C SER A 15 2.74 -4.36 -10.01
N TRP A 16 2.91 -5.27 -9.04
CA TRP A 16 4.17 -5.38 -8.29
C TRP A 16 5.35 -5.60 -9.23
N ALA A 17 5.16 -6.44 -10.26
CA ALA A 17 6.21 -6.68 -11.25
C ALA A 17 6.60 -5.40 -11.99
N ASN A 18 5.63 -4.54 -12.28
CA ASN A 18 5.91 -3.25 -12.89
C ASN A 18 6.76 -2.38 -11.98
N LEU A 19 6.45 -2.36 -10.67
CA LEU A 19 7.21 -1.58 -9.71
C LEU A 19 8.65 -2.09 -9.61
N VAL A 20 8.83 -3.40 -9.56
CA VAL A 20 10.17 -4.02 -9.52
C VAL A 20 10.97 -3.64 -10.76
N ALA A 21 10.34 -3.70 -11.93
CA ALA A 21 11.00 -3.36 -13.18
C ALA A 21 11.36 -1.87 -13.25
N ASP A 22 10.48 -1.00 -12.74
CA ASP A 22 10.72 0.45 -12.75
C ASP A 22 11.71 0.89 -11.70
N GLY A 23 11.85 0.14 -10.61
CA GLY A 23 12.75 0.48 -9.50
C GLY A 23 12.23 1.59 -8.59
N LYS A 24 11.32 2.42 -9.06
CA LYS A 24 10.68 3.50 -8.31
C LYS A 24 9.54 4.05 -9.15
N THR A 25 8.46 4.47 -8.50
CA THR A 25 7.36 5.11 -9.20
C THR A 25 6.75 6.22 -8.34
N ALA A 26 6.22 7.25 -9.02
CA ALA A 26 5.39 8.24 -8.35
C ALA A 26 3.97 7.68 -8.22
N TRP A 27 3.47 7.64 -6.99
CA TRP A 27 2.14 7.12 -6.71
C TRP A 27 1.12 8.23 -6.92
N THR A 28 0.66 8.36 -8.15
CA THR A 28 -0.21 9.44 -8.61
C THR A 28 -1.66 8.98 -8.75
N GLY A 29 -2.55 9.92 -9.05
CA GLY A 29 -3.92 9.58 -9.39
C GLY A 29 -4.84 9.34 -8.20
N VAL A 30 -4.38 9.57 -6.98
CA VAL A 30 -5.21 9.42 -5.77
C VAL A 30 -6.17 10.60 -5.68
N ARG A 31 -7.48 10.32 -5.68
CA ARG A 31 -8.54 11.33 -5.74
C ARG A 31 -9.57 11.20 -4.62
N ASN A 32 -9.13 10.65 -3.47
CA ASN A 32 -9.93 10.55 -2.25
C ASN A 32 -9.20 11.35 -1.17
N TYR A 33 -9.93 12.19 -0.44
CA TYR A 33 -9.29 13.08 0.54
C TYR A 33 -8.60 12.33 1.67
N THR A 34 -9.21 11.26 2.18
CA THR A 34 -8.60 10.46 3.24
C THR A 34 -7.33 9.79 2.74
N ALA A 35 -7.37 9.20 1.54
CA ALA A 35 -6.20 8.58 0.93
C ALA A 35 -5.09 9.61 0.70
N ARG A 36 -5.43 10.80 0.21
CA ARG A 36 -4.47 11.89 0.04
C ARG A 36 -3.81 12.26 1.37
N ASN A 37 -4.61 12.38 2.42
CA ASN A 37 -4.08 12.73 3.74
C ASN A 37 -3.14 11.66 4.26
N ASN A 38 -3.43 10.39 3.96
CA ASN A 38 -2.53 9.28 4.30
C ASN A 38 -1.21 9.39 3.56
N LEU A 39 -1.24 9.72 2.26
CA LEU A 39 -0.01 9.96 1.50
C LEU A 39 0.84 11.07 2.15
N ARG A 40 0.18 12.14 2.56
CA ARG A 40 0.86 13.28 3.20
C ARG A 40 1.47 12.92 4.55
N ALA A 41 0.93 11.93 5.23
CA ALA A 41 1.43 11.48 6.52
C ALA A 41 2.63 10.52 6.39
N MET A 42 2.86 9.96 5.22
CA MET A 42 3.97 9.05 4.99
C MET A 42 5.32 9.76 5.12
N ARG A 43 6.28 9.06 5.72
CA ARG A 43 7.65 9.55 5.88
C ARG A 43 8.60 8.66 5.12
N LYS A 44 9.68 9.25 4.61
CA LYS A 44 10.71 8.51 3.89
C LYS A 44 11.19 7.33 4.73
N GLY A 45 11.24 6.14 4.12
CA GLY A 45 11.64 4.91 4.79
C GLY A 45 10.49 4.11 5.37
N ASP A 46 9.27 4.66 5.43
CA ASP A 46 8.11 3.91 5.90
C ASP A 46 7.87 2.72 4.98
N ALA A 47 7.40 1.61 5.58
CA ALA A 47 7.07 0.40 4.83
C ALA A 47 5.64 0.46 4.33
N VAL A 48 5.41 0.01 3.10
CA VAL A 48 4.12 0.09 2.44
C VAL A 48 3.81 -1.26 1.81
N PHE A 49 2.76 -1.93 2.28
CA PHE A 49 2.28 -3.14 1.63
C PHE A 49 1.71 -2.79 0.26
N PHE A 50 2.06 -3.59 -0.74
CA PHE A 50 1.53 -3.47 -2.09
C PHE A 50 0.45 -4.53 -2.28
N TYR A 51 -0.80 -4.08 -2.44
CA TYR A 51 -1.97 -4.94 -2.53
C TYR A 51 -2.52 -4.92 -3.96
N HIS A 52 -2.64 -6.10 -4.59
CA HIS A 52 -3.31 -6.23 -5.87
C HIS A 52 -4.82 -6.26 -5.64
N SER A 53 -5.52 -5.22 -6.11
CA SER A 53 -6.96 -5.13 -6.00
C SER A 53 -7.64 -5.69 -7.25
N VAL A 54 -8.94 -5.98 -7.14
CA VAL A 54 -9.78 -6.50 -8.22
C VAL A 54 -9.40 -7.92 -8.63
N VAL A 55 -8.21 -8.12 -9.18
CA VAL A 55 -7.73 -9.45 -9.59
C VAL A 55 -6.66 -9.90 -8.60
N GLY A 56 -6.83 -11.11 -8.07
CA GLY A 56 -5.93 -11.69 -7.09
C GLY A 56 -6.31 -11.33 -5.65
N LYS A 57 -6.59 -10.08 -5.37
CA LYS A 57 -6.96 -9.56 -4.05
C LYS A 57 -6.02 -10.08 -2.97
N GLU A 58 -4.75 -9.68 -3.08
CA GLU A 58 -3.71 -10.18 -2.19
C GLU A 58 -2.59 -9.16 -2.01
N ILE A 59 -1.94 -9.22 -0.85
CA ILE A 59 -0.73 -8.44 -0.57
C ILE A 59 0.43 -9.24 -1.15
N VAL A 60 1.21 -8.62 -2.04
CA VAL A 60 2.25 -9.33 -2.79
C VAL A 60 3.66 -8.88 -2.46
N GLY A 61 3.82 -7.69 -1.90
CA GLY A 61 5.16 -7.18 -1.62
C GLY A 61 5.15 -6.02 -0.64
N ILE A 62 6.37 -5.60 -0.30
CA ILE A 62 6.60 -4.44 0.56
C ILE A 62 7.40 -3.43 -0.22
N ALA A 63 6.85 -2.22 -0.33
CA ALA A 63 7.55 -1.07 -0.88
C ALA A 63 8.04 -0.17 0.25
N LYS A 64 8.85 0.81 -0.07
CA LYS A 64 9.29 1.85 0.85
C LYS A 64 8.97 3.22 0.27
N VAL A 65 8.66 4.16 1.15
CA VAL A 65 8.51 5.56 0.75
C VAL A 65 9.90 6.09 0.42
N ALA A 66 10.12 6.42 -0.85
CA ALA A 66 11.40 6.94 -1.34
C ALA A 66 11.42 8.48 -1.31
N ARG A 67 10.24 9.11 -1.43
CA ARG A 67 10.10 10.57 -1.38
C ARG A 67 8.76 10.90 -0.74
N GLU A 68 8.79 11.81 0.23
CA GLU A 68 7.58 12.27 0.91
C GLU A 68 6.69 13.10 -0.03
N ALA A 69 5.47 13.38 0.42
CA ALA A 69 4.42 13.96 -0.42
C ALA A 69 4.88 15.22 -1.18
N PHE A 70 4.50 15.26 -2.44
CA PHE A 70 4.69 16.40 -3.33
C PHE A 70 3.41 16.57 -4.16
N PRO A 71 3.21 17.75 -4.80
CA PRO A 71 2.01 17.94 -5.62
C PRO A 71 1.94 16.91 -6.74
N ASP A 72 0.76 16.32 -6.91
CA ASP A 72 0.55 15.30 -7.95
C ASP A 72 0.61 15.97 -9.33
N PRO A 73 1.61 15.61 -10.17
CA PRO A 73 1.76 16.25 -11.48
C PRO A 73 0.67 15.86 -12.48
N THR A 74 -0.11 14.81 -12.19
CA THR A 74 -1.21 14.40 -13.08
C THR A 74 -2.52 15.12 -12.77
N ALA A 75 -2.59 15.87 -11.67
CA ALA A 75 -3.80 16.59 -11.29
C ALA A 75 -3.92 17.86 -12.12
N LYS A 76 -5.06 18.01 -12.80
CA LYS A 76 -5.34 19.21 -13.60
C LYS A 76 -5.87 20.34 -12.72
N GLU A 77 -6.55 19.98 -11.64
CA GLU A 77 -7.06 20.93 -10.67
C GLU A 77 -7.20 20.26 -9.32
N GLY A 78 -7.29 21.07 -8.27
CA GLY A 78 -7.42 20.56 -6.91
C GLY A 78 -6.06 20.33 -6.24
N ASP A 79 -6.14 20.06 -4.95
CA ASP A 79 -4.97 19.92 -4.08
C ASP A 79 -4.69 18.44 -3.82
N TRP A 80 -4.00 17.82 -4.76
CA TRP A 80 -3.70 16.39 -4.71
C TRP A 80 -2.20 16.16 -4.55
N SER A 81 -1.87 15.03 -3.93
CA SER A 81 -0.49 14.71 -3.58
C SER A 81 -0.10 13.35 -4.11
N ALA A 82 1.20 13.15 -4.28
CA ALA A 82 1.81 11.89 -4.63
C ALA A 82 3.00 11.67 -3.71
N VAL A 83 3.44 10.42 -3.62
CA VAL A 83 4.72 10.04 -2.99
C VAL A 83 5.48 9.19 -3.97
N ASP A 84 6.79 9.06 -3.81
CA ASP A 84 7.55 8.07 -4.56
C ASP A 84 7.66 6.80 -3.73
N LEU A 85 7.40 5.67 -4.35
CA LEU A 85 7.55 4.35 -3.75
C LEU A 85 8.59 3.55 -4.52
N ALA A 86 9.44 2.83 -3.80
CA ALA A 86 10.42 1.91 -4.37
C ALA A 86 10.14 0.50 -3.85
N PRO A 87 10.40 -0.55 -4.65
CA PRO A 87 10.23 -1.90 -4.15
C PRO A 87 11.28 -2.21 -3.09
N HIS A 88 10.86 -2.93 -2.05
CA HIS A 88 11.80 -3.34 -0.99
C HIS A 88 11.95 -4.86 -0.98
N LYS A 89 10.84 -5.59 -0.89
CA LYS A 89 10.88 -7.04 -0.75
C LYS A 89 9.55 -7.65 -1.19
N ALA A 90 9.61 -8.65 -2.08
CA ALA A 90 8.43 -9.45 -2.38
C ALA A 90 8.12 -10.35 -1.18
N LEU A 91 6.83 -10.60 -0.92
CA LEU A 91 6.46 -11.58 0.09
C LEU A 91 6.79 -12.98 -0.43
N LEU A 92 7.25 -13.86 0.46
CA LEU A 92 7.53 -15.26 0.09
C LEU A 92 6.26 -15.94 -0.40
N LYS A 93 5.13 -15.62 0.24
CA LYS A 93 3.82 -16.11 -0.11
C LYS A 93 2.85 -14.94 -0.05
N PRO A 94 2.08 -14.67 -1.11
CA PRO A 94 1.07 -13.63 -1.03
C PRO A 94 0.08 -13.88 0.08
N VAL A 95 -0.39 -12.81 0.70
CA VAL A 95 -1.41 -12.89 1.76
C VAL A 95 -2.72 -12.41 1.15
N THR A 96 -3.66 -13.32 0.95
CA THR A 96 -4.93 -13.00 0.29
C THR A 96 -5.89 -12.27 1.22
N LEU A 97 -6.86 -11.57 0.63
CA LEU A 97 -7.92 -10.93 1.39
C LEU A 97 -8.66 -11.95 2.26
N ASP A 98 -8.91 -13.16 1.73
CA ASP A 98 -9.54 -14.22 2.50
C ASP A 98 -8.69 -14.65 3.69
N ASP A 99 -7.38 -14.73 3.54
CA ASP A 99 -6.47 -15.02 4.64
C ASP A 99 -6.59 -13.98 5.75
N VAL A 100 -6.65 -12.70 5.36
CA VAL A 100 -6.80 -11.59 6.30
C VAL A 100 -8.13 -11.70 7.05
N LYS A 101 -9.21 -12.01 6.33
CA LYS A 101 -10.54 -12.16 6.93
C LYS A 101 -10.60 -13.27 7.98
N ARG A 102 -9.78 -14.31 7.83
CA ARG A 102 -9.77 -15.45 8.76
C ARG A 102 -8.97 -15.20 10.03
N LYS A 103 -8.17 -14.13 10.06
CA LYS A 103 -7.33 -13.82 11.21
C LYS A 103 -8.02 -12.86 12.16
N SER A 104 -8.38 -13.32 13.36
CA SER A 104 -9.04 -12.47 14.34
C SER A 104 -8.20 -11.25 14.71
N LYS A 105 -6.87 -11.37 14.69
CA LYS A 105 -5.95 -10.24 14.98
C LYS A 105 -6.03 -9.14 13.94
N LEU A 106 -6.56 -9.42 12.74
CA LEU A 106 -6.64 -8.47 11.64
C LEU A 106 -8.04 -7.93 11.40
N LYS A 107 -9.02 -8.28 12.24
CA LYS A 107 -10.41 -7.90 12.01
C LYS A 107 -10.66 -6.40 11.97
N GLU A 108 -9.81 -5.61 12.62
CA GLU A 108 -9.93 -4.15 12.65
C GLU A 108 -9.08 -3.46 11.58
N MET A 109 -8.39 -4.24 10.75
CA MET A 109 -7.53 -3.68 9.71
C MET A 109 -8.33 -2.85 8.71
N ALA A 110 -7.79 -1.70 8.31
CA ALA A 110 -8.47 -0.81 7.36
C ALA A 110 -8.82 -1.52 6.04
N LEU A 111 -8.02 -2.51 5.64
CA LEU A 111 -8.30 -3.32 4.45
C LEU A 111 -9.70 -3.94 4.50
N LEU A 112 -10.14 -4.36 5.67
CA LEU A 112 -11.47 -4.96 5.87
C LEU A 112 -12.53 -3.92 6.20
N ARG A 113 -12.18 -2.91 7.01
CA ARG A 113 -13.13 -1.91 7.51
C ARG A 113 -13.43 -0.82 6.50
N LEU A 114 -12.42 -0.44 5.70
CA LEU A 114 -12.51 0.67 4.75
C LEU A 114 -12.14 0.13 3.36
N SER A 115 -12.97 -0.77 2.84
CA SER A 115 -12.67 -1.54 1.64
C SER A 115 -12.42 -0.68 0.39
N ARG A 116 -12.92 0.56 0.37
CA ARG A 116 -12.74 1.45 -0.78
C ARG A 116 -11.59 2.44 -0.62
N LEU A 117 -10.91 2.42 0.51
CA LEU A 117 -9.79 3.32 0.75
C LEU A 117 -8.52 2.75 0.13
N SER A 118 -7.95 3.43 -0.85
CA SER A 118 -6.83 2.93 -1.64
C SER A 118 -5.46 3.16 -1.00
N VAL A 119 -5.38 4.02 -0.02
CA VAL A 119 -4.14 4.29 0.75
C VAL A 119 -4.53 4.26 2.22
N GLN A 120 -3.99 3.31 2.96
CA GLN A 120 -4.45 2.99 4.32
C GLN A 120 -3.31 2.93 5.32
N PRO A 121 -3.55 3.33 6.58
CA PRO A 121 -2.59 3.05 7.65
C PRO A 121 -2.68 1.58 8.05
N VAL A 122 -1.56 1.04 8.52
CA VAL A 122 -1.44 -0.32 9.04
C VAL A 122 -0.74 -0.22 10.37
N THR A 123 -1.28 -0.85 11.42
CA THR A 123 -0.60 -0.84 12.72
C THR A 123 0.62 -1.76 12.68
N SER A 124 1.57 -1.54 13.59
CA SER A 124 2.75 -2.40 13.66
C SER A 124 2.37 -3.86 13.97
N ALA A 125 1.36 -4.07 14.82
CA ALA A 125 0.88 -5.42 15.13
C ALA A 125 0.27 -6.10 13.89
N GLN A 126 -0.49 -5.36 13.10
CA GLN A 126 -1.06 -5.88 11.85
C GLN A 126 0.04 -6.20 10.85
N PHE A 127 1.02 -5.33 10.73
CA PHE A 127 2.15 -5.51 9.83
C PHE A 127 2.91 -6.79 10.18
N ASP A 128 3.22 -6.98 11.47
CA ASP A 128 3.93 -8.17 11.94
C ASP A 128 3.15 -9.45 11.69
N GLU A 129 1.83 -9.42 11.91
CA GLU A 129 0.99 -10.58 11.69
C GLU A 129 0.97 -11.00 10.22
N ILE A 130 0.86 -10.01 9.33
CA ILE A 130 0.87 -10.30 7.89
C ILE A 130 2.22 -10.87 7.45
N LEU A 131 3.33 -10.35 7.97
CA LEU A 131 4.65 -10.90 7.67
C LEU A 131 4.75 -12.36 8.11
N ARG A 132 4.21 -12.68 9.30
CA ARG A 132 4.21 -14.05 9.80
C ARG A 132 3.41 -14.97 8.87
N MET A 133 2.25 -14.51 8.38
CA MET A 133 1.43 -15.28 7.45
C MET A 133 2.16 -15.51 6.13
N ALA A 134 2.93 -14.53 5.67
CA ALA A 134 3.65 -14.62 4.40
C ALA A 134 4.83 -15.59 4.46
N GLU A 135 5.33 -15.89 5.65
CA GLU A 135 6.46 -16.80 5.86
C GLU A 135 6.01 -18.25 6.14
N ALA A 136 4.75 -18.43 6.46
CA ALA A 136 4.23 -19.73 6.88
C ALA A 136 4.11 -20.72 5.71
#